data_313b6a5aede5d0e9fb16e34b0640627a
#
_entry.id   313b6a5aede5d0e9fb16e34b0640627a
#
_cell.length_a   1.000
_cell.length_b   1.000
_cell.length_c   1.000
_cell.angle_alpha   90.00
_cell.angle_beta   90.00
_cell.angle_gamma   90.00
#
_symmetry.space_group_name_H-M   'P 1'
#
loop_
_entity.id
_entity.type
_entity.pdbx_description
1 polymer ?
#
loop_
_entity_poly.entity_id
_entity_poly.type
_entity_poly.pdbx_seq_one_letter_code
_entity_poly.pdbx_strand_id
1 'polypeptide(L)'
;FIRYNETLSIVYKARALHEPSFSECISTRNPFGLSSSERGDNSSDGYTLYSSGGTFKIAQEKVIVGTDMIHDYKIMLSKVTSEHAGEPDQSGKFMVLSKMQVLNPNEVCTDSYLVAYHSPDKTFVQNCYGYMTTKFFRFLLLQAISSINRSKDKFQFVPMQDFSKPWTDEE
;
A
#
# COMPACT_ATOMS: atom_id res chain seq x y z
N PHE A 1 -17.24 -9.13 -5.20
CA PHE A 1 -16.69 -9.91 -6.32
C PHE A 1 -15.42 -10.62 -5.87
N ILE A 2 -15.35 -11.92 -6.01
CA ILE A 2 -14.18 -12.75 -5.76
C ILE A 2 -13.71 -13.28 -7.11
N ARG A 3 -12.41 -13.09 -7.42
CA ARG A 3 -11.87 -13.37 -8.75
C ARG A 3 -11.93 -14.87 -9.12
N TYR A 4 -11.63 -15.74 -8.16
CA TYR A 4 -11.58 -17.19 -8.37
C TYR A 4 -12.54 -17.90 -7.43
N ASN A 5 -13.57 -18.53 -7.96
CA ASN A 5 -14.59 -19.22 -7.17
C ASN A 5 -14.03 -20.38 -6.34
N GLU A 6 -12.98 -21.03 -6.81
CA GLU A 6 -12.31 -22.13 -6.12
C GLU A 6 -11.68 -21.71 -4.79
N THR A 7 -11.44 -20.40 -4.61
CA THR A 7 -10.82 -19.83 -3.41
C THR A 7 -11.81 -19.35 -2.36
N LEU A 8 -13.12 -19.44 -2.64
CA LEU A 8 -14.20 -18.98 -1.75
C LEU A 8 -14.07 -19.52 -0.32
N SER A 9 -13.75 -20.81 -0.18
CA SER A 9 -13.62 -21.44 1.13
C SER A 9 -12.50 -20.81 1.98
N ILE A 10 -11.40 -20.41 1.35
CA ILE A 10 -10.27 -19.77 2.03
C ILE A 10 -10.64 -18.35 2.45
N VAL A 11 -11.28 -17.59 1.55
CA VAL A 11 -11.75 -16.23 1.86
C VAL A 11 -12.77 -16.26 3.00
N TYR A 12 -13.71 -17.21 3.00
CA TYR A 12 -14.68 -17.34 4.09
C TYR A 12 -14.02 -17.72 5.43
N LYS A 13 -13.02 -18.59 5.43
CA LYS A 13 -12.25 -18.91 6.66
C LYS A 13 -11.54 -17.70 7.20
N ALA A 14 -10.87 -16.92 6.36
CA ALA A 14 -10.21 -15.68 6.79
C ALA A 14 -11.20 -14.68 7.38
N ARG A 15 -12.38 -14.51 6.75
CA ARG A 15 -13.42 -13.60 7.25
C ARG A 15 -14.14 -14.09 8.51
N ALA A 16 -14.18 -15.41 8.75
CA ALA A 16 -14.82 -15.98 9.93
C ALA A 16 -14.15 -15.57 11.26
N LEU A 17 -12.92 -15.08 11.21
CA LEU A 17 -12.20 -14.55 12.38
C LEU A 17 -12.72 -13.16 12.79
N HIS A 18 -13.55 -12.51 11.97
CA HIS A 18 -14.14 -11.19 12.23
C HIS A 18 -13.12 -10.09 12.55
N GLU A 19 -11.90 -10.23 12.06
CA GLU A 19 -10.87 -9.21 12.18
C GLU A 19 -11.22 -7.98 11.33
N PRO A 20 -10.86 -6.74 11.77
CA PRO A 20 -11.01 -5.55 10.94
C PRO A 20 -10.31 -5.72 9.60
N SER A 21 -10.83 -5.09 8.56
CA SER A 21 -10.23 -5.15 7.23
C SER A 21 -8.99 -4.25 7.13
N PHE A 22 -7.93 -4.75 6.51
CA PHE A 22 -6.75 -3.97 6.16
C PHE A 22 -7.08 -2.75 5.28
N SER A 23 -8.20 -2.80 4.56
CA SER A 23 -8.66 -1.65 3.77
C SER A 23 -8.88 -0.39 4.61
N GLU A 24 -9.14 -0.52 5.91
CA GLU A 24 -9.39 0.62 6.81
C GLU A 24 -8.14 1.49 7.02
N CYS A 25 -6.93 0.94 6.94
CA CYS A 25 -5.68 1.70 7.08
C CYS A 25 -5.13 2.25 5.74
N ILE A 26 -5.70 1.84 4.61
CA ILE A 26 -5.29 2.34 3.29
C ILE A 26 -5.75 3.79 3.11
N SER A 27 -4.85 4.65 2.64
CA SER A 27 -5.13 6.06 2.39
C SER A 27 -6.18 6.27 1.29
N THR A 28 -6.61 7.51 1.16
CA THR A 28 -7.34 7.98 -0.03
C THR A 28 -6.48 7.84 -1.29
N ARG A 29 -7.10 8.00 -2.47
CA ARG A 29 -6.41 7.89 -3.75
C ARG A 29 -5.32 8.96 -3.98
N ASN A 30 -5.41 10.08 -3.26
CA ASN A 30 -4.41 11.13 -3.28
C ASN A 30 -4.03 11.47 -1.83
N PRO A 31 -3.09 10.73 -1.21
CA PRO A 31 -2.83 10.82 0.22
C PRO A 31 -2.34 12.19 0.68
N PHE A 32 -1.63 12.93 -0.17
CA PHE A 32 -1.05 14.24 0.17
C PHE A 32 -1.57 15.39 -0.72
N GLY A 33 -2.59 15.14 -1.54
CA GLY A 33 -3.16 16.17 -2.42
C GLY A 33 -2.26 16.58 -3.58
N LEU A 34 -1.21 15.81 -3.89
CA LEU A 34 -0.21 16.13 -4.90
C LEU A 34 -0.46 15.33 -6.18
N SER A 35 -0.58 16.04 -7.31
CA SER A 35 -0.80 15.44 -8.63
C SER A 35 0.40 14.58 -9.07
N SER A 36 0.15 13.56 -9.88
CA SER A 36 1.21 12.73 -10.50
C SER A 36 2.19 13.51 -11.36
N SER A 37 1.82 14.69 -11.82
CA SER A 37 2.68 15.61 -12.58
C SER A 37 3.55 16.50 -11.68
N GLU A 38 3.34 16.51 -10.37
CA GLU A 38 4.12 17.33 -9.43
C GLU A 38 5.60 16.92 -9.44
N ARG A 39 6.49 17.91 -9.56
CA ARG A 39 7.95 17.73 -9.57
C ARG A 39 8.64 18.52 -8.48
N GLY A 40 7.86 19.07 -7.53
CA GLY A 40 8.39 19.91 -6.46
C GLY A 40 8.88 21.28 -6.93
N ASP A 41 9.62 21.95 -6.06
CA ASP A 41 10.10 23.31 -6.27
C ASP A 41 11.54 23.52 -5.80
N ASN A 42 12.28 22.42 -5.54
CA ASN A 42 13.67 22.42 -5.06
C ASN A 42 13.86 23.14 -3.70
N SER A 43 12.83 23.27 -2.89
CA SER A 43 12.92 23.87 -1.56
C SER A 43 13.91 23.09 -0.69
N SER A 44 14.96 23.78 -0.18
CA SER A 44 16.01 23.16 0.64
C SER A 44 15.47 22.58 1.95
N ASP A 45 14.45 23.23 2.53
CA ASP A 45 13.82 22.85 3.79
C ASP A 45 12.50 22.08 3.57
N GLY A 46 12.23 21.68 2.31
CA GLY A 46 11.01 20.98 1.93
C GLY A 46 11.02 19.51 2.31
N TYR A 47 9.83 18.91 2.17
CA TYR A 47 9.68 17.46 2.25
C TYR A 47 10.30 16.79 1.03
N THR A 48 10.76 15.55 1.21
CA THR A 48 11.14 14.70 0.08
C THR A 48 9.88 14.21 -0.61
N LEU A 49 9.76 14.45 -1.92
CA LEU A 49 8.63 14.07 -2.74
C LEU A 49 8.99 12.90 -3.66
N TYR A 50 8.27 11.79 -3.50
CA TYR A 50 8.34 10.65 -4.42
C TYR A 50 7.24 10.77 -5.48
N SER A 51 7.65 10.84 -6.73
CA SER A 51 6.79 10.91 -7.91
C SER A 51 7.14 9.80 -8.89
N SER A 52 6.26 9.49 -9.82
CA SER A 52 6.56 8.55 -10.91
C SER A 52 7.73 9.01 -11.80
N GLY A 53 8.00 10.32 -11.84
CA GLY A 53 9.11 10.91 -12.57
C GLY A 53 10.44 10.98 -11.79
N GLY A 54 10.48 10.58 -10.54
CA GLY A 54 11.68 10.62 -9.70
C GLY A 54 11.44 11.16 -8.29
N THR A 55 12.54 11.54 -7.63
CA THR A 55 12.53 12.09 -6.27
C THR A 55 12.89 13.58 -6.31
N PHE A 56 12.10 14.40 -5.63
CA PHE A 56 12.18 15.86 -5.64
C PHE A 56 12.11 16.42 -4.22
N LYS A 57 12.17 17.75 -4.10
CA LYS A 57 11.86 18.50 -2.88
C LYS A 57 10.63 19.37 -3.14
N ILE A 58 9.76 19.47 -2.13
CA ILE A 58 8.55 20.31 -2.18
C ILE A 58 8.44 21.13 -0.91
N ALA A 59 8.12 22.41 -1.03
CA ALA A 59 7.93 23.30 0.12
C ALA A 59 6.83 22.75 1.05
N GLN A 60 7.08 22.82 2.36
CA GLN A 60 6.19 22.24 3.38
C GLN A 60 4.78 22.82 3.31
N GLU A 61 4.64 24.12 3.06
CA GLU A 61 3.35 24.81 2.95
C GLU A 61 2.49 24.39 1.78
N LYS A 62 3.06 23.67 0.81
CA LYS A 62 2.30 23.10 -0.33
C LYS A 62 1.62 21.76 0.00
N VAL A 63 2.00 21.14 1.11
CA VAL A 63 1.45 19.84 1.52
C VAL A 63 0.45 20.07 2.66
N ILE A 64 -0.79 20.27 2.30
CA ILE A 64 -1.88 20.61 3.23
C ILE A 64 -2.86 19.45 3.47
N VAL A 65 -2.70 18.34 2.76
CA VAL A 65 -3.50 17.11 2.88
C VAL A 65 -2.62 16.01 3.46
N GLY A 66 -3.21 15.09 4.24
CA GLY A 66 -2.50 13.97 4.84
C GLY A 66 -1.48 14.39 5.91
N THR A 67 -1.71 15.53 6.56
CA THR A 67 -0.79 16.11 7.55
C THR A 67 -0.58 15.21 8.76
N ASP A 68 -1.52 14.34 9.08
CA ASP A 68 -1.42 13.32 10.13
C ASP A 68 -0.38 12.23 9.83
N MET A 69 -0.04 12.03 8.55
CA MET A 69 0.91 11.01 8.12
C MET A 69 2.32 11.54 7.83
N ILE A 70 2.49 12.85 7.65
CA ILE A 70 3.76 13.44 7.16
C ILE A 70 4.93 13.06 8.05
N HIS A 71 4.75 13.12 9.36
CA HIS A 71 5.82 12.90 10.34
C HIS A 71 5.94 11.43 10.79
N ASP A 72 5.11 10.55 10.25
CA ASP A 72 5.16 9.11 10.50
C ASP A 72 6.06 8.40 9.47
N TYR A 73 6.53 7.20 9.83
CA TYR A 73 6.97 6.22 8.85
C TYR A 73 5.76 5.71 8.08
N LYS A 74 5.90 5.44 6.79
CA LYS A 74 4.79 5.08 5.89
C LYS A 74 5.20 3.97 4.94
N ILE A 75 4.25 3.18 4.51
CA ILE A 75 4.42 2.26 3.38
C ILE A 75 3.77 2.88 2.16
N MET A 76 4.60 3.29 1.20
CA MET A 76 4.18 3.76 -0.11
C MET A 76 3.98 2.57 -1.05
N LEU A 77 2.85 2.52 -1.72
CA LEU A 77 2.48 1.45 -2.65
C LEU A 77 2.02 2.04 -3.97
N SER A 78 2.58 1.59 -5.09
CA SER A 78 2.12 1.99 -6.42
C SER A 78 0.67 1.57 -6.65
N LYS A 79 -0.15 2.49 -7.18
CA LYS A 79 -1.54 2.19 -7.57
C LYS A 79 -1.63 1.28 -8.79
N VAL A 80 -0.65 1.37 -9.68
CA VAL A 80 -0.63 0.61 -10.93
C VAL A 80 0.13 -0.69 -10.73
N THR A 81 -0.49 -1.79 -11.10
CA THR A 81 0.16 -3.08 -11.26
C THR A 81 0.60 -3.25 -12.72
N SER A 82 1.33 -4.32 -13.03
CA SER A 82 1.56 -4.72 -14.42
C SER A 82 0.22 -5.01 -15.11
N GLU A 83 0.18 -4.90 -16.44
CA GLU A 83 -1.01 -5.20 -17.27
C GLU A 83 -1.58 -6.59 -17.01
N HIS A 84 -0.74 -7.51 -16.56
CA HIS A 84 -1.11 -8.90 -16.22
C HIS A 84 -1.32 -9.13 -14.72
N ALA A 85 -1.57 -8.08 -13.93
CA ALA A 85 -1.87 -8.25 -12.50
C ALA A 85 -3.11 -9.13 -12.30
N GLY A 86 -2.92 -10.23 -11.58
CA GLY A 86 -3.96 -11.22 -11.39
C GLY A 86 -4.02 -12.30 -12.47
N GLU A 87 -3.09 -12.29 -13.43
CA GLU A 87 -2.85 -13.39 -14.36
C GLU A 87 -1.48 -14.00 -14.06
N PRO A 88 -1.34 -15.32 -14.16
CA PRO A 88 -0.04 -15.96 -13.97
C PRO A 88 0.88 -15.62 -15.17
N ASP A 89 2.16 -15.41 -14.90
CA ASP A 89 3.17 -15.36 -15.93
C ASP A 89 3.43 -16.77 -16.52
N GLN A 90 4.38 -16.88 -17.47
CA GLN A 90 4.72 -18.16 -18.09
C GLN A 90 5.24 -19.22 -17.09
N SER A 91 5.67 -18.81 -15.89
CA SER A 91 6.11 -19.71 -14.80
C SER A 91 5.00 -20.00 -13.78
N GLY A 92 3.78 -19.50 -14.00
CA GLY A 92 2.65 -19.65 -13.09
C GLY A 92 2.69 -18.70 -11.88
N LYS A 93 3.53 -17.67 -11.88
CA LYS A 93 3.63 -16.69 -10.79
C LYS A 93 2.75 -15.48 -11.03
N PHE A 94 2.17 -14.96 -9.96
CA PHE A 94 1.33 -13.77 -9.97
C PHE A 94 2.08 -12.55 -9.41
N MET A 95 2.12 -11.46 -10.16
CA MET A 95 2.57 -10.17 -9.66
C MET A 95 1.39 -9.42 -9.05
N VAL A 96 1.22 -9.52 -7.75
CA VAL A 96 0.09 -8.93 -7.01
C VAL A 96 0.45 -7.56 -6.44
N LEU A 97 1.66 -7.42 -5.91
CA LEU A 97 2.21 -6.15 -5.41
C LEU A 97 3.28 -5.65 -6.38
N SER A 98 3.16 -4.37 -6.76
CA SER A 98 4.19 -3.68 -7.53
C SER A 98 5.12 -2.91 -6.60
N LYS A 99 5.69 -1.80 -7.05
CA LYS A 99 6.61 -0.98 -6.25
C LYS A 99 6.02 -0.66 -4.88
N MET A 100 6.71 -1.07 -3.83
CA MET A 100 6.40 -0.82 -2.44
C MET A 100 7.67 -0.38 -1.72
N GLN A 101 7.58 0.67 -0.89
CA GLN A 101 8.73 1.26 -0.20
C GLN A 101 8.31 1.86 1.13
N VAL A 102 9.16 1.71 2.15
CA VAL A 102 9.01 2.44 3.41
C VAL A 102 9.54 3.86 3.23
N LEU A 103 8.71 4.86 3.54
CA LEU A 103 9.08 6.26 3.63
C LEU A 103 9.38 6.63 5.08
N ASN A 104 10.38 7.48 5.26
CA ASN A 104 10.72 8.08 6.54
C ASN A 104 9.82 9.28 6.86
N PRO A 105 9.83 9.79 8.10
CA PRO A 105 9.23 11.09 8.41
C PRO A 105 9.70 12.18 7.46
N ASN A 106 8.81 13.12 7.15
CA ASN A 106 9.05 14.24 6.20
C ASN A 106 9.26 13.78 4.74
N GLU A 107 8.79 12.60 4.40
CA GLU A 107 8.73 12.12 3.04
C GLU A 107 7.26 11.94 2.63
N VAL A 108 6.92 12.40 1.43
CA VAL A 108 5.56 12.36 0.87
C VAL A 108 5.58 11.81 -0.56
N CYS A 109 4.41 11.49 -1.10
CA CYS A 109 4.31 10.97 -2.46
C CYS A 109 3.15 11.62 -3.23
N THR A 110 3.22 11.54 -4.55
CA THR A 110 2.13 11.98 -5.45
C THR A 110 1.01 10.96 -5.49
N ASP A 111 -0.07 11.30 -6.19
CA ASP A 111 -1.24 10.43 -6.40
C ASP A 111 -0.98 9.21 -7.31
N SER A 112 0.24 9.02 -7.77
CA SER A 112 0.69 7.75 -8.37
C SER A 112 0.78 6.61 -7.35
N TYR A 113 0.75 6.95 -6.05
CA TYR A 113 0.92 6.03 -4.94
C TYR A 113 -0.20 6.16 -3.91
N LEU A 114 -0.41 5.07 -3.17
CA LEU A 114 -1.19 5.02 -1.93
C LEU A 114 -0.23 4.95 -0.75
N VAL A 115 -0.68 5.39 0.42
CA VAL A 115 -0.09 5.01 1.70
C VAL A 115 -0.87 3.83 2.25
N ALA A 116 -0.22 2.68 2.32
CA ALA A 116 -0.87 1.44 2.78
C ALA A 116 -0.99 1.38 4.30
N TYR A 117 -0.02 1.92 5.01
CA TYR A 117 0.02 1.96 6.47
C TYR A 117 0.97 3.05 6.93
N HIS A 118 0.72 3.64 8.08
CA HIS A 118 1.64 4.60 8.71
C HIS A 118 1.63 4.46 10.23
N SER A 119 2.75 4.77 10.86
CA SER A 119 2.92 4.79 12.32
C SER A 119 4.13 5.64 12.68
N PRO A 120 4.13 6.32 13.83
CA PRO A 120 5.33 6.96 14.37
C PRO A 120 6.40 5.94 14.76
N ASP A 121 6.05 4.68 14.98
CA ASP A 121 6.98 3.60 15.29
C ASP A 121 7.40 2.85 14.02
N LYS A 122 8.69 2.93 13.69
CA LYS A 122 9.28 2.26 12.52
C LYS A 122 9.09 0.75 12.55
N THR A 123 9.15 0.14 13.73
CA THR A 123 9.02 -1.32 13.89
C THR A 123 7.65 -1.80 13.44
N PHE A 124 6.58 -1.08 13.79
CA PHE A 124 5.22 -1.38 13.33
C PHE A 124 5.12 -1.33 11.80
N VAL A 125 5.70 -0.32 11.20
CA VAL A 125 5.69 -0.16 9.74
C VAL A 125 6.49 -1.29 9.06
N GLN A 126 7.64 -1.66 9.60
CA GLN A 126 8.45 -2.77 9.08
C GLN A 126 7.74 -4.12 9.20
N ASN A 127 7.06 -4.37 10.32
CA ASN A 127 6.29 -5.60 10.53
C ASN A 127 5.07 -5.65 9.60
N CYS A 128 4.38 -4.53 9.39
CA CYS A 128 3.32 -4.42 8.39
C CYS A 128 3.85 -4.69 6.98
N TYR A 129 5.01 -4.13 6.64
CA TYR A 129 5.66 -4.39 5.35
C TYR A 129 5.95 -5.89 5.16
N GLY A 130 6.46 -6.55 6.20
CA GLY A 130 6.67 -8.01 6.21
C GLY A 130 5.36 -8.76 5.94
N TYR A 131 4.29 -8.41 6.66
CA TYR A 131 2.96 -9.00 6.47
C TYR A 131 2.46 -8.85 5.03
N MET A 132 2.61 -7.66 4.43
CA MET A 132 2.21 -7.41 3.05
C MET A 132 2.97 -8.28 2.03
N THR A 133 4.15 -8.76 2.35
CA THR A 133 4.94 -9.64 1.47
C THR A 133 4.63 -11.12 1.64
N THR A 134 3.83 -11.51 2.64
CA THR A 134 3.42 -12.91 2.85
C THR A 134 2.55 -13.43 1.69
N LYS A 135 2.57 -14.74 1.49
CA LYS A 135 1.68 -15.41 0.54
C LYS A 135 0.22 -15.22 0.90
N PHE A 136 -0.08 -15.25 2.20
CA PHE A 136 -1.44 -15.03 2.73
C PHE A 136 -2.00 -13.68 2.32
N PHE A 137 -1.28 -12.58 2.59
CA PHE A 137 -1.69 -11.23 2.21
C PHE A 137 -1.91 -11.13 0.70
N ARG A 138 -0.91 -11.55 -0.09
CA ARG A 138 -0.94 -11.47 -1.55
C ARG A 138 -2.05 -12.32 -2.15
N PHE A 139 -2.31 -13.50 -1.59
CA PHE A 139 -3.40 -14.37 -2.01
C PHE A 139 -4.77 -13.68 -1.82
N LEU A 140 -5.03 -13.11 -0.64
CA LEU A 140 -6.30 -12.44 -0.36
C LEU A 140 -6.47 -11.16 -1.18
N LEU A 141 -5.39 -10.40 -1.39
CA LEU A 141 -5.41 -9.24 -2.27
C LEU A 141 -5.75 -9.65 -3.71
N LEU A 142 -5.17 -10.72 -4.21
CA LEU A 142 -5.43 -11.25 -5.56
C LEU A 142 -6.93 -11.50 -5.80
N GLN A 143 -7.67 -11.98 -4.78
CA GLN A 143 -9.09 -12.30 -4.93
C GLN A 143 -9.96 -11.06 -5.23
N ALA A 144 -9.51 -9.87 -4.86
CA ALA A 144 -10.24 -8.62 -5.08
C ALA A 144 -9.77 -7.83 -6.30
N ILE A 145 -8.66 -8.23 -6.93
CA ILE A 145 -8.11 -7.51 -8.09
C ILE A 145 -8.96 -7.83 -9.33
N SER A 146 -9.56 -6.79 -9.90
CA SER A 146 -10.36 -6.86 -11.14
C SER A 146 -9.84 -5.94 -12.24
N SER A 147 -8.80 -5.12 -11.95
CA SER A 147 -8.22 -4.16 -12.88
C SER A 147 -6.77 -3.88 -12.51
N ILE A 148 -6.04 -3.22 -13.41
CA ILE A 148 -4.65 -2.79 -13.18
C ILE A 148 -4.53 -1.70 -12.10
N ASN A 149 -5.61 -1.01 -11.78
CA ASN A 149 -5.62 0.05 -10.78
C ASN A 149 -5.98 -0.49 -9.40
N ARG A 150 -5.18 -0.13 -8.39
CA ARG A 150 -5.46 -0.40 -6.99
C ARG A 150 -6.16 0.76 -6.32
N SER A 151 -7.07 0.41 -5.47
CA SER A 151 -7.80 1.31 -4.60
C SER A 151 -8.05 0.61 -3.26
N LYS A 152 -8.48 1.36 -2.27
CA LYS A 152 -8.74 0.89 -0.90
C LYS A 152 -9.59 -0.39 -0.85
N ASP A 153 -10.62 -0.47 -1.67
CA ASP A 153 -11.56 -1.59 -1.75
C ASP A 153 -10.91 -2.94 -2.16
N LYS A 154 -9.76 -2.89 -2.84
CA LYS A 154 -9.02 -4.11 -3.23
C LYS A 154 -8.41 -4.86 -2.04
N PHE A 155 -8.28 -4.20 -0.90
CA PHE A 155 -7.76 -4.79 0.33
C PHE A 155 -8.84 -5.33 1.27
N GLN A 156 -10.10 -5.34 0.85
CA GLN A 156 -11.25 -5.68 1.69
C GLN A 156 -11.24 -7.10 2.28
N PHE A 157 -10.59 -8.05 1.61
CA PHE A 157 -10.51 -9.44 2.08
C PHE A 157 -9.31 -9.70 2.98
N VAL A 158 -8.39 -8.76 3.07
CA VAL A 158 -7.18 -8.89 3.88
C VAL A 158 -7.51 -8.46 5.30
N PRO A 159 -7.31 -9.34 6.31
CA PRO A 159 -7.51 -8.95 7.70
C PRO A 159 -6.38 -8.04 8.19
N MET A 160 -6.73 -7.12 9.09
CA MET A 160 -5.77 -6.34 9.86
C MET A 160 -5.12 -7.23 10.91
N GLN A 161 -3.82 -7.04 11.14
CA GLN A 161 -3.06 -7.82 12.11
C GLN A 161 -2.37 -6.93 13.15
N ASP A 162 -1.84 -7.56 14.19
CA ASP A 162 -1.03 -6.90 15.20
C ASP A 162 0.41 -6.75 14.71
N PHE A 163 0.82 -5.51 14.39
CA PHE A 163 2.15 -5.20 13.89
C PHE A 163 3.18 -4.90 14.99
N SER A 164 2.85 -5.14 16.25
CA SER A 164 3.84 -5.15 17.34
C SER A 164 4.83 -6.32 17.22
N LYS A 165 4.50 -7.33 16.40
CA LYS A 165 5.33 -8.50 16.10
C LYS A 165 5.52 -8.66 14.58
N PRO A 166 6.61 -9.33 14.15
CA PRO A 166 6.79 -9.67 12.74
C PRO A 166 5.78 -10.72 12.28
N TRP A 167 5.51 -10.73 10.97
CA TRP A 167 4.66 -11.71 10.29
C TRP A 167 5.42 -12.34 9.14
N THR A 168 5.35 -13.66 9.04
CA THR A 168 6.02 -14.49 8.03
C THR A 168 5.03 -15.44 7.37
N ASP A 169 5.48 -16.17 6.34
CA ASP A 169 4.67 -17.21 5.70
C ASP A 169 4.42 -18.45 6.60
N GLU A 170 5.09 -18.55 7.74
CA GLU A 170 4.96 -19.68 8.67
C GLU A 170 3.88 -19.43 9.75
N GLU A 171 3.45 -18.20 9.93
CA GLU A 171 2.41 -17.79 10.89
C GLU A 171 1.04 -17.63 10.21
#